data_7e488353116fc147534c3ae53205f7f5
#
_entry.id   7e488353116fc147534c3ae53205f7f5
#
_cell.length_a   1.000
_cell.length_b   1.000
_cell.length_c   1.000
_cell.angle_alpha   90.00
_cell.angle_beta   90.00
_cell.angle_gamma   90.00
#
_symmetry.space_group_name_H-M   'P 1'
#
loop_
_entity.id
_entity.type
_entity.pdbx_description
1 polymer ?
#
loop_
_entity_poly.entity_id
_entity_poly.type
_entity_poly.pdbx_seq_one_letter_code
_entity_poly.pdbx_strand_id
1 'polypeptide(L)'
;MATYTRSVRVAAPLTDVWEFHSKIDGLVTLTLAWMNMHLESVTGPDGDPDPEYMEPGSVAVTSVRPFGVGPRQEWTSEILTRERDGDSARFVDGMTDGPFAEWTHTHLFYADGDEETIVCDRVEYAFPGGGLGRAVSPLGWVGFEPMFRYRHRKTREVLE
;
A
#
# COMPACT_ATOMS: atom_id res chain seq x y z
N MET A 1 -8.15 7.75 -15.70
CA MET A 1 -7.58 7.26 -14.42
C MET A 1 -8.55 7.64 -13.31
N ALA A 2 -8.85 6.71 -12.42
CA ALA A 2 -9.67 6.97 -11.25
C ALA A 2 -8.79 7.18 -10.01
N THR A 3 -9.30 7.87 -9.01
CA THR A 3 -8.59 8.13 -7.75
C THR A 3 -9.47 7.71 -6.59
N TYR A 4 -8.90 6.94 -5.67
CA TYR A 4 -9.45 6.62 -4.36
C TYR A 4 -8.61 7.28 -3.29
N THR A 5 -9.25 7.87 -2.28
CA THR A 5 -8.54 8.49 -1.15
C THR A 5 -9.27 8.20 0.16
N ARG A 6 -8.51 7.84 1.18
CA ARG A 6 -9.02 7.64 2.54
C ARG A 6 -7.99 8.08 3.58
N SER A 7 -8.46 8.68 4.65
CA SER A 7 -7.61 9.11 5.77
C SER A 7 -8.09 8.54 7.10
N VAL A 8 -7.16 8.40 8.03
CA VAL A 8 -7.43 8.04 9.42
C VAL A 8 -6.48 8.77 10.35
N ARG A 9 -6.94 9.09 11.56
CA ARG A 9 -6.11 9.57 12.67
C ARG A 9 -5.68 8.37 13.52
N VAL A 10 -4.37 8.28 13.79
CA VAL A 10 -3.75 7.23 14.59
C VAL A 10 -3.12 7.87 15.82
N ALA A 11 -3.44 7.38 17.00
CA ALA A 11 -2.86 7.84 18.27
C ALA A 11 -1.47 7.23 18.49
N ALA A 12 -0.55 7.61 17.62
CA ALA A 12 0.86 7.25 17.67
C ALA A 12 1.72 8.35 17.03
N PRO A 13 2.95 8.55 17.49
CA PRO A 13 3.89 9.51 16.90
C PRO A 13 4.20 9.20 15.44
N LEU A 14 4.43 10.23 14.64
CA LEU A 14 4.82 10.07 13.24
C LEU A 14 6.00 9.11 13.05
N THR A 15 6.96 9.11 13.95
CA THR A 15 8.12 8.21 13.87
C THR A 15 7.71 6.74 13.91
N ASP A 16 6.80 6.36 14.79
CA ASP A 16 6.34 4.98 14.94
C ASP A 16 5.49 4.54 13.74
N VAL A 17 4.60 5.42 13.28
CA VAL A 17 3.77 5.16 12.09
C VAL A 17 4.63 5.02 10.84
N TRP A 18 5.63 5.89 10.68
CA TRP A 18 6.57 5.86 9.56
C TRP A 18 7.43 4.60 9.55
N GLU A 19 7.98 4.22 10.71
CA GLU A 19 8.77 3.01 10.90
C GLU A 19 7.97 1.77 10.51
N PHE A 20 6.74 1.66 11.00
CA PHE A 20 5.84 0.54 10.69
C PHE A 20 5.55 0.39 9.20
N HIS A 21 5.22 1.51 8.51
CA HIS A 21 4.90 1.48 7.08
C HIS A 21 6.13 1.35 6.16
N SER A 22 7.32 1.60 6.69
CA SER A 22 8.57 1.49 5.92
C SER A 22 9.09 0.06 5.80
N LYS A 23 8.54 -0.87 6.55
CA LYS A 23 8.94 -2.28 6.57
C LYS A 23 7.95 -3.19 5.88
N ILE A 24 8.43 -4.27 5.32
CA ILE A 24 7.60 -5.27 4.64
C ILE A 24 6.58 -5.94 5.58
N ASP A 25 6.93 -6.12 6.84
CA ASP A 25 6.03 -6.68 7.85
C ASP A 25 4.76 -5.84 8.03
N GLY A 26 4.85 -4.52 7.83
CA GLY A 26 3.70 -3.62 7.82
C GLY A 26 2.73 -3.96 6.68
N LEU A 27 3.24 -4.19 5.48
CA LEU A 27 2.41 -4.61 4.34
C LEU A 27 1.67 -5.92 4.62
N VAL A 28 2.38 -6.92 5.11
CA VAL A 28 1.82 -8.24 5.43
C VAL A 28 0.74 -8.11 6.52
N THR A 29 1.04 -7.36 7.58
CA THR A 29 0.11 -7.14 8.70
C THR A 29 -1.17 -6.43 8.27
N LEU A 30 -1.08 -5.50 7.33
CA LEU A 30 -2.21 -4.70 6.85
C LEU A 30 -3.04 -5.38 5.76
N THR A 31 -2.68 -6.56 5.31
CA THR A 31 -3.43 -7.27 4.27
C THR A 31 -4.51 -8.16 4.87
N LEU A 32 -5.70 -8.13 4.26
CA LEU A 32 -6.85 -8.94 4.66
C LEU A 32 -6.54 -10.44 4.58
N ALA A 33 -6.86 -11.18 5.64
CA ALA A 33 -6.57 -12.63 5.73
C ALA A 33 -7.23 -13.44 4.59
N TRP A 34 -8.46 -13.07 4.17
CA TRP A 34 -9.16 -13.78 3.09
C TRP A 34 -8.52 -13.63 1.71
N MET A 35 -7.63 -12.65 1.53
CA MET A 35 -6.87 -12.49 0.29
C MET A 35 -5.79 -13.56 0.13
N ASN A 36 -5.44 -14.27 1.21
CA ASN A 36 -4.37 -15.28 1.20
C ASN A 36 -3.10 -14.75 0.52
N MET A 37 -2.64 -13.58 0.94
CA MET A 37 -1.45 -12.96 0.37
C MET A 37 -0.19 -13.76 0.74
N HIS A 38 0.62 -14.04 -0.27
CA HIS A 38 1.98 -14.53 -0.10
C HIS A 38 2.97 -13.46 -0.57
N LEU A 39 4.00 -13.22 0.22
CA LEU A 39 5.15 -12.46 -0.20
C LEU A 39 6.11 -13.44 -0.88
N GLU A 40 6.20 -13.38 -2.21
CA GLU A 40 7.05 -14.26 -2.99
C GLU A 40 8.52 -13.84 -2.90
N SER A 41 8.79 -12.54 -3.03
CA SER A 41 10.14 -11.99 -2.87
C SER A 41 10.12 -10.50 -2.57
N VAL A 42 11.16 -10.03 -1.88
CA VAL A 42 11.48 -8.60 -1.76
C VAL A 42 12.95 -8.43 -2.08
N THR A 43 13.25 -7.47 -2.93
CA THR A 43 14.62 -7.17 -3.37
C THR A 43 14.87 -5.68 -3.16
N GLY A 44 15.99 -5.33 -2.53
CA GLY A 44 16.42 -3.94 -2.36
C GLY A 44 16.89 -3.31 -3.67
N PRO A 45 17.16 -1.99 -3.69
CA PRO A 45 17.54 -1.26 -4.90
C PRO A 45 18.84 -1.78 -5.55
N ASP A 46 19.73 -2.36 -4.76
CA ASP A 46 21.00 -2.95 -5.22
C ASP A 46 20.91 -4.46 -5.49
N GLY A 47 19.72 -5.03 -5.46
CA GLY A 47 19.51 -6.46 -5.67
C GLY A 47 19.66 -7.31 -4.41
N ASP A 48 19.86 -6.71 -3.24
CA ASP A 48 19.97 -7.43 -1.98
C ASP A 48 18.62 -8.07 -1.60
N PRO A 49 18.61 -9.36 -1.22
CA PRO A 49 17.37 -10.02 -0.81
C PRO A 49 16.94 -9.55 0.59
N ASP A 50 15.62 -9.51 0.80
CA ASP A 50 14.98 -9.26 2.08
C ASP A 50 15.50 -8.01 2.83
N PRO A 51 15.46 -6.82 2.21
CA PRO A 51 15.92 -5.60 2.87
C PRO A 51 15.05 -5.29 4.10
N GLU A 52 15.65 -4.74 5.14
CA GLU A 52 14.91 -4.33 6.35
C GLU A 52 13.91 -3.20 6.06
N TYR A 53 14.32 -2.26 5.22
CA TYR A 53 13.50 -1.12 4.79
C TYR A 53 13.29 -1.13 3.28
N MET A 54 12.10 -0.76 2.87
CA MET A 54 11.75 -0.61 1.46
C MET A 54 12.17 0.77 0.96
N GLU A 55 13.40 0.87 0.47
CA GLU A 55 13.95 2.08 -0.14
C GLU A 55 13.48 2.24 -1.60
N PRO A 56 13.55 3.47 -2.18
CA PRO A 56 13.29 3.65 -3.61
C PRO A 56 14.13 2.71 -4.47
N GLY A 57 13.48 2.02 -5.41
CA GLY A 57 14.07 0.96 -6.22
C GLY A 57 13.89 -0.46 -5.66
N SER A 58 13.41 -0.60 -4.42
CA SER A 58 13.01 -1.91 -3.89
C SER A 58 11.82 -2.46 -4.66
N VAL A 59 11.82 -3.76 -4.91
CA VAL A 59 10.77 -4.48 -5.64
C VAL A 59 10.20 -5.58 -4.75
N ALA A 60 8.88 -5.57 -4.59
CA ALA A 60 8.14 -6.62 -3.90
C ALA A 60 7.27 -7.39 -4.89
N VAL A 61 7.43 -8.71 -4.93
CA VAL A 61 6.56 -9.61 -5.67
C VAL A 61 5.62 -10.27 -4.67
N THR A 62 4.33 -10.04 -4.84
CA THR A 62 3.28 -10.61 -3.99
C THR A 62 2.30 -11.40 -4.82
N SER A 63 1.65 -12.38 -4.23
CA SER A 63 0.56 -13.11 -4.86
C SER A 63 -0.64 -13.20 -3.91
N VAL A 64 -1.83 -13.14 -4.48
CA VAL A 64 -3.09 -13.29 -3.75
C VAL A 64 -3.93 -14.40 -4.33
N ARG A 65 -4.69 -15.06 -3.48
CA ARG A 65 -5.66 -16.10 -3.86
C ARG A 65 -6.91 -15.90 -3.02
N PRO A 66 -7.80 -14.96 -3.41
CA PRO A 66 -8.97 -14.61 -2.64
C PRO A 66 -9.82 -15.84 -2.30
N PHE A 67 -10.18 -15.99 -1.03
CA PHE A 67 -10.93 -17.13 -0.48
C PHE A 67 -10.28 -18.51 -0.73
N GLY A 68 -9.02 -18.57 -1.11
CA GLY A 68 -8.32 -19.81 -1.43
C GLY A 68 -8.82 -20.52 -2.69
N VAL A 69 -9.53 -19.83 -3.57
CA VAL A 69 -10.17 -20.39 -4.78
C VAL A 69 -9.56 -19.79 -6.04
N GLY A 70 -9.38 -20.62 -7.07
CA GLY A 70 -8.82 -20.22 -8.35
C GLY A 70 -7.29 -20.12 -8.36
N PRO A 71 -6.69 -19.65 -9.46
CA PRO A 71 -5.25 -19.45 -9.54
C PRO A 71 -4.81 -18.26 -8.70
N ARG A 72 -3.56 -18.30 -8.21
CA ARG A 72 -2.97 -17.12 -7.57
C ARG A 72 -2.75 -16.03 -8.61
N GLN A 73 -3.06 -14.81 -8.22
CA GLN A 73 -2.73 -13.62 -9.01
C GLN A 73 -1.51 -12.95 -8.40
N GLU A 74 -0.49 -12.80 -9.20
CA GLU A 74 0.76 -12.17 -8.82
C GLU A 74 0.78 -10.72 -9.27
N TRP A 75 1.38 -9.85 -8.48
CA TRP A 75 1.73 -8.52 -8.89
C TRP A 75 3.10 -8.09 -8.37
N THR A 76 3.73 -7.23 -9.12
CA THR A 76 5.04 -6.66 -8.80
C THR A 76 4.88 -5.18 -8.52
N SER A 77 5.31 -4.77 -7.33
CA SER A 77 5.33 -3.38 -6.90
C SER A 77 6.77 -2.88 -6.77
N GLU A 78 7.02 -1.68 -7.22
CA GLU A 78 8.29 -0.98 -7.04
C GLU A 78 8.10 0.25 -6.17
N ILE A 79 9.01 0.48 -5.23
CA ILE A 79 9.02 1.68 -4.41
C ILE A 79 9.62 2.81 -5.22
N LEU A 80 8.83 3.85 -5.44
CA LEU A 80 9.19 5.01 -6.25
C LEU A 80 9.74 6.15 -5.39
N THR A 81 9.19 6.31 -4.18
CA THR A 81 9.54 7.41 -3.28
C THR A 81 9.47 6.96 -1.83
N ARG A 82 10.42 7.38 -1.02
CA ARG A 82 10.41 7.25 0.44
C ARG A 82 11.09 8.49 1.02
N GLU A 83 10.30 9.42 1.54
CA GLU A 83 10.76 10.72 1.99
C GLU A 83 10.14 11.08 3.35
N ARG A 84 10.92 11.74 4.19
CA ARG A 84 10.45 12.37 5.41
C ARG A 84 11.04 13.76 5.53
N ASP A 85 10.19 14.74 5.79
CA ASP A 85 10.57 16.13 6.01
C ASP A 85 9.81 16.70 7.21
N GLY A 86 10.51 16.78 8.36
CA GLY A 86 9.93 17.30 9.61
C GLY A 86 8.67 16.53 10.03
N ASP A 87 7.53 17.22 9.97
CA ASP A 87 6.23 16.73 10.43
C ASP A 87 5.43 16.00 9.35
N SER A 88 6.03 15.72 8.20
CA SER A 88 5.41 14.96 7.12
C SER A 88 6.33 13.88 6.56
N ALA A 89 5.70 12.82 6.03
CA ALA A 89 6.40 11.76 5.33
C ALA A 89 5.56 11.25 4.16
N ARG A 90 6.22 10.73 3.15
CA ARG A 90 5.59 10.20 1.95
C ARG A 90 6.28 8.92 1.49
N PHE A 91 5.46 7.96 1.14
CA PHE A 91 5.87 6.69 0.56
C PHE A 91 5.02 6.43 -0.68
N VAL A 92 5.64 6.11 -1.81
CA VAL A 92 4.92 5.86 -3.07
C VAL A 92 5.38 4.54 -3.65
N ASP A 93 4.43 3.70 -3.98
CA ASP A 93 4.66 2.49 -4.76
C ASP A 93 3.87 2.50 -6.07
N GLY A 94 4.45 1.90 -7.09
CA GLY A 94 3.84 1.69 -8.40
C GLY A 94 3.81 0.21 -8.75
N MET A 95 2.79 -0.21 -9.49
CA MET A 95 2.71 -1.56 -10.01
C MET A 95 3.42 -1.62 -11.36
N THR A 96 4.37 -2.53 -11.49
CA THR A 96 5.08 -2.78 -12.77
C THR A 96 4.48 -3.96 -13.54
N ASP A 97 3.85 -4.89 -12.83
CA ASP A 97 3.10 -6.01 -13.39
C ASP A 97 1.96 -6.39 -12.45
N GLY A 98 0.76 -6.66 -12.98
CA GLY A 98 -0.38 -7.01 -12.15
C GLY A 98 -1.74 -6.79 -12.82
N PRO A 99 -2.82 -6.84 -12.02
CA PRO A 99 -4.20 -6.86 -12.52
C PRO A 99 -4.73 -5.50 -13.00
N PHE A 100 -4.02 -4.40 -12.76
CA PHE A 100 -4.42 -3.06 -13.19
C PHE A 100 -3.63 -2.61 -14.41
N ALA A 101 -4.23 -1.81 -15.27
CA ALA A 101 -3.52 -1.17 -16.37
C ALA A 101 -2.60 -0.05 -15.88
N GLU A 102 -3.02 0.64 -14.83
CA GLU A 102 -2.27 1.71 -14.16
C GLU A 102 -2.51 1.59 -12.66
N TRP A 103 -1.47 1.77 -11.86
CA TRP A 103 -1.56 1.78 -10.41
C TRP A 103 -0.41 2.57 -9.81
N THR A 104 -0.76 3.55 -8.97
CA THR A 104 0.17 4.26 -8.11
C THR A 104 -0.49 4.46 -6.75
N HIS A 105 0.16 4.00 -5.70
CA HIS A 105 -0.31 4.15 -4.34
C HIS A 105 0.60 5.10 -3.58
N THR A 106 0.03 6.20 -3.12
CA THR A 106 0.71 7.19 -2.31
C THR A 106 0.23 7.11 -0.87
N HIS A 107 1.15 6.84 0.04
CA HIS A 107 0.93 6.91 1.48
C HIS A 107 1.46 8.25 1.97
N LEU A 108 0.60 9.04 2.59
CA LEU A 108 0.93 10.33 3.18
C LEU A 108 0.76 10.26 4.69
N PHE A 109 1.71 10.81 5.40
CA PHE A 109 1.74 10.82 6.86
C PHE A 109 2.00 12.24 7.34
N TYR A 110 1.15 12.72 8.24
CA TYR A 110 1.25 14.07 8.80
C TYR A 110 1.18 14.00 10.32
N ALA A 111 2.21 14.51 11.01
CA ALA A 111 2.15 14.66 12.45
C ALA A 111 1.04 15.65 12.84
N ASP A 112 0.23 15.26 13.82
CA ASP A 112 -0.74 16.15 14.46
C ASP A 112 -0.39 16.26 15.95
N GLY A 113 0.59 17.12 16.22
CA GLY A 113 1.27 17.16 17.49
C GLY A 113 2.30 16.04 17.64
N ASP A 114 2.71 15.75 18.87
CA ASP A 114 3.79 14.80 19.15
C ASP A 114 3.31 13.35 19.29
N GLU A 115 2.01 13.13 19.47
CA GLU A 115 1.44 11.83 19.84
C GLU A 115 0.41 11.28 18.84
N GLU A 116 0.08 12.04 17.80
CA GLU A 116 -0.90 11.63 16.79
C GLU A 116 -0.37 11.82 15.38
N THR A 117 -0.85 10.98 14.47
CA THR A 117 -0.51 11.04 13.04
C THR A 117 -1.75 10.87 12.19
N ILE A 118 -1.89 11.69 11.16
CA ILE A 118 -2.89 11.49 10.11
C ILE A 118 -2.25 10.65 9.01
N VAL A 119 -2.83 9.49 8.75
CA VAL A 119 -2.45 8.59 7.65
C VAL A 119 -3.46 8.77 6.53
N CYS A 120 -2.97 9.07 5.34
CA CYS A 120 -3.80 9.24 4.15
C CYS A 120 -3.28 8.33 3.03
N ASP A 121 -4.13 7.44 2.56
CA ASP A 121 -3.86 6.62 1.37
C ASP A 121 -4.56 7.22 0.15
N ARG A 122 -3.82 7.35 -0.94
CA ARG A 122 -4.31 7.79 -2.23
C ARG A 122 -3.88 6.79 -3.30
N VAL A 123 -4.85 6.19 -3.97
CA VAL A 123 -4.63 5.25 -5.06
C VAL A 123 -5.11 5.86 -6.37
N GLU A 124 -4.22 5.97 -7.34
CA GLU A 124 -4.54 6.35 -8.71
C GLU A 124 -4.43 5.10 -9.58
N TYR A 125 -5.52 4.75 -10.29
CA TYR A 125 -5.61 3.45 -10.95
C TYR A 125 -6.48 3.48 -12.20
N ALA A 126 -6.27 2.49 -13.07
CA ALA A 126 -7.14 2.18 -14.18
C ALA A 126 -7.30 0.67 -14.34
N PHE A 127 -8.52 0.22 -14.62
CA PHE A 127 -8.75 -1.17 -14.98
C PHE A 127 -8.26 -1.47 -16.40
N PRO A 128 -7.85 -2.72 -16.67
CA PRO A 128 -7.47 -3.14 -18.02
C PRO A 128 -8.69 -3.10 -18.97
N GLY A 129 -8.44 -3.08 -20.28
CA GLY A 129 -9.49 -3.01 -21.30
C GLY A 129 -9.63 -1.65 -21.98
N GLY A 130 -8.57 -0.84 -21.96
CA GLY A 130 -8.51 0.44 -22.68
C GLY A 130 -9.58 1.43 -22.23
N GLY A 131 -10.31 2.01 -23.18
CA GLY A 131 -11.34 3.02 -22.90
C GLY A 131 -12.48 2.50 -22.02
N LEU A 132 -12.90 1.25 -22.21
CA LEU A 132 -13.95 0.64 -21.37
C LEU A 132 -13.46 0.41 -19.95
N GLY A 133 -12.25 -0.12 -19.78
CA GLY A 133 -11.63 -0.30 -18.46
C GLY A 133 -11.54 1.02 -17.69
N ARG A 134 -11.10 2.09 -18.36
CA ARG A 134 -11.04 3.43 -17.76
C ARG A 134 -12.42 3.97 -17.38
N ALA A 135 -13.43 3.73 -18.21
CA ALA A 135 -14.80 4.20 -17.95
C ALA A 135 -15.41 3.56 -16.69
N VAL A 136 -15.10 2.28 -16.40
CA VAL A 136 -15.60 1.56 -15.23
C VAL A 136 -14.69 1.66 -14.01
N SER A 137 -13.50 2.22 -14.15
CA SER A 137 -12.53 2.34 -13.05
C SER A 137 -13.12 3.00 -11.79
N PRO A 138 -13.98 4.02 -11.84
CA PRO A 138 -14.58 4.59 -10.62
C PRO A 138 -15.30 3.58 -9.74
N LEU A 139 -15.78 2.45 -10.30
CA LEU A 139 -16.43 1.38 -9.54
C LEU A 139 -15.46 0.62 -8.60
N GLY A 140 -14.15 0.77 -8.80
CA GLY A 140 -13.13 0.19 -7.91
C GLY A 140 -13.25 0.66 -6.45
N TRP A 141 -13.89 1.81 -6.22
CA TRP A 141 -14.22 2.28 -4.89
C TRP A 141 -14.94 1.21 -4.03
N VAL A 142 -15.82 0.43 -4.64
CA VAL A 142 -16.57 -0.65 -3.94
C VAL A 142 -15.63 -1.68 -3.31
N GLY A 143 -14.51 -2.01 -3.98
CA GLY A 143 -13.50 -2.93 -3.45
C GLY A 143 -12.49 -2.26 -2.52
N PHE A 144 -12.09 -1.03 -2.84
CA PHE A 144 -11.07 -0.32 -2.05
C PHE A 144 -11.57 0.16 -0.69
N GLU A 145 -12.82 0.62 -0.60
CA GLU A 145 -13.35 1.13 0.66
C GLU A 145 -13.27 0.12 1.82
N PRO A 146 -13.77 -1.12 1.71
CA PRO A 146 -13.62 -2.09 2.78
C PRO A 146 -12.16 -2.48 3.04
N MET A 147 -11.32 -2.56 1.99
CA MET A 147 -9.92 -2.91 2.12
C MET A 147 -9.14 -1.84 2.90
N PHE A 148 -9.26 -0.57 2.53
CA PHE A 148 -8.55 0.52 3.21
C PHE A 148 -9.14 0.81 4.59
N ARG A 149 -10.43 0.61 4.79
CA ARG A 149 -11.04 0.67 6.12
C ARG A 149 -10.44 -0.37 7.06
N TYR A 150 -10.22 -1.58 6.59
CA TYR A 150 -9.53 -2.62 7.35
C TYR A 150 -8.07 -2.23 7.64
N ARG A 151 -7.32 -1.79 6.63
CA ARG A 151 -5.92 -1.36 6.79
C ARG A 151 -5.78 -0.27 7.85
N HIS A 152 -6.60 0.76 7.78
CA HIS A 152 -6.58 1.87 8.73
C HIS A 152 -6.96 1.43 10.15
N ARG A 153 -7.99 0.58 10.29
CA ARG A 153 -8.34 0.01 11.59
C ARG A 153 -7.18 -0.83 12.14
N LYS A 154 -6.57 -1.65 11.31
CA LYS A 154 -5.44 -2.50 11.71
C LYS A 154 -4.21 -1.68 12.10
N THR A 155 -3.92 -0.61 11.39
CA THR A 155 -2.87 0.35 11.77
C THR A 155 -3.10 0.89 13.17
N ARG A 156 -4.32 1.29 13.49
CA ARG A 156 -4.67 1.75 14.84
C ARG A 156 -4.51 0.65 15.89
N GLU A 157 -5.02 -0.54 15.62
CA GLU A 157 -4.91 -1.69 16.56
C GLU A 157 -3.45 -2.05 16.89
N VAL A 158 -2.55 -1.89 15.94
CA VAL A 158 -1.13 -2.25 16.11
C VAL A 158 -0.34 -1.14 16.81
N LEU A 159 -0.66 0.12 16.55
CA LEU A 159 0.15 1.28 16.96
C LEU A 159 -0.43 2.06 18.15
N GLU A 160 -1.70 1.93 18.45
CA GLU A 160 -2.36 2.52 19.63
C GLU A 160 -2.32 1.52 20.80
#